data_3d6892b85d03c258b7786090df0237c6
#
_entry.id   3d6892b85d03c258b7786090df0237c6
#
_cell.length_a   1.000
_cell.length_b   1.000
_cell.length_c   1.000
_cell.angle_alpha   90.00
_cell.angle_beta   90.00
_cell.angle_gamma   90.00
#
_symmetry.space_group_name_H-M   'P 1'
#
loop_
_entity.id
_entity.type
_entity.pdbx_description
1 polymer ?
#
loop_
_entity_poly.entity_id
_entity_poly.type
_entity_poly.pdbx_seq_one_letter_code
_entity_poly.pdbx_strand_id
1 'polypeptide(L)'
;MKKILKKVAATILAASMVIGMTACGTGGGGSSTQGGTSSNKSGKIKIGVSIWSSTDVLGSQCKKILDEAAKALDVDVQYVDQGHVSEKVTASVEQLAAAGCQGIIICNSSDTEMTSAIKTCNDNKVYLAQFFRVISQENSADIYQAAKDSDYYIGAVHEDEPANGEELVNILLNKGDRNIGLIGWEQGDATWLGRWEGYKLA
;
A
#
# COMPACT_ATOMS: atom_id res chain seq x y z
N MET A 1 5.33 -21.06 -49.15
CA MET A 1 5.05 -19.62 -49.02
C MET A 1 4.73 -19.16 -47.59
N LYS A 2 3.94 -19.84 -46.76
CA LYS A 2 3.61 -19.40 -45.40
C LYS A 2 4.77 -19.35 -44.36
N LYS A 3 5.85 -20.13 -44.57
CA LYS A 3 7.03 -20.14 -43.66
C LYS A 3 8.03 -19.01 -43.93
N ILE A 4 8.04 -18.47 -45.14
CA ILE A 4 8.93 -17.36 -45.51
C ILE A 4 8.35 -16.02 -45.01
N LEU A 5 7.01 -15.86 -45.05
CA LEU A 5 6.35 -14.65 -44.55
C LEU A 5 6.53 -14.46 -43.03
N LYS A 6 6.59 -15.54 -42.22
CA LYS A 6 6.81 -15.45 -40.80
C LYS A 6 8.24 -15.03 -40.42
N LYS A 7 9.23 -15.36 -41.26
CA LYS A 7 10.63 -14.96 -41.00
C LYS A 7 10.88 -13.50 -41.39
N VAL A 8 10.18 -12.99 -42.38
CA VAL A 8 10.29 -11.57 -42.81
C VAL A 8 9.60 -10.64 -41.82
N ALA A 9 8.47 -11.05 -41.24
CA ALA A 9 7.78 -10.27 -40.18
C ALA A 9 8.59 -10.14 -38.88
N ALA A 10 9.35 -11.17 -38.50
CA ALA A 10 10.19 -11.15 -37.29
C ALA A 10 11.44 -10.25 -37.46
N THR A 11 11.97 -10.12 -38.66
CA THR A 11 13.15 -9.27 -38.93
C THR A 11 12.80 -7.78 -39.02
N ILE A 12 11.60 -7.42 -39.40
CA ILE A 12 11.16 -6.02 -39.47
C ILE A 12 10.86 -5.48 -38.07
N LEU A 13 10.40 -6.31 -37.12
CA LEU A 13 10.14 -5.89 -35.72
C LEU A 13 11.44 -5.66 -34.93
N ALA A 14 12.54 -6.34 -35.29
CA ALA A 14 13.83 -6.16 -34.61
C ALA A 14 14.60 -4.91 -35.09
N ALA A 15 14.31 -4.42 -36.29
CA ALA A 15 14.99 -3.25 -36.87
C ALA A 15 14.41 -1.91 -36.39
N SER A 16 13.17 -1.88 -35.87
CA SER A 16 12.52 -0.65 -35.42
C SER A 16 12.91 -0.19 -34.01
N MET A 17 13.66 -1.00 -33.27
CA MET A 17 14.12 -0.64 -31.91
C MET A 17 15.49 0.03 -31.84
N VAL A 18 16.21 0.17 -32.97
CA VAL A 18 17.60 0.70 -32.97
C VAL A 18 17.68 2.18 -33.40
N ILE A 19 16.61 2.82 -33.83
CA ILE A 19 16.64 4.21 -34.37
C ILE A 19 16.31 5.29 -33.31
N GLY A 20 16.09 4.90 -32.05
CA GLY A 20 15.71 5.85 -30.98
C GLY A 20 16.85 6.42 -30.10
N MET A 21 18.15 6.15 -30.38
CA MET A 21 19.24 6.52 -29.47
C MET A 21 20.36 7.37 -30.07
N THR A 22 20.08 8.24 -31.02
CA THR A 22 21.11 9.19 -31.48
C THR A 22 20.57 10.63 -31.53
N ALA A 23 20.47 11.25 -30.37
CA ALA A 23 20.50 12.71 -30.26
C ALA A 23 20.89 13.11 -28.83
N CYS A 24 22.19 13.16 -28.53
CA CYS A 24 22.78 14.20 -27.67
C CYS A 24 24.27 14.24 -27.86
N GLY A 25 24.75 15.43 -28.19
CA GLY A 25 26.11 15.69 -28.61
C GLY A 25 27.15 15.75 -27.48
N THR A 26 28.36 15.53 -27.93
CA THR A 26 29.69 15.99 -27.51
C THR A 26 29.93 16.53 -26.11
N GLY A 27 30.84 15.82 -25.40
CA GLY A 27 31.61 16.42 -24.27
C GLY A 27 32.10 15.42 -23.24
N GLY A 28 33.31 14.83 -23.41
CA GLY A 28 34.31 14.55 -22.36
C GLY A 28 34.04 13.51 -21.28
N GLY A 29 34.63 12.34 -21.42
CA GLY A 29 35.43 11.61 -20.41
C GLY A 29 34.86 11.26 -19.04
N GLY A 30 34.77 9.92 -18.77
CA GLY A 30 34.66 9.42 -17.40
C GLY A 30 33.72 8.23 -17.26
N SER A 31 34.30 7.02 -17.30
CA SER A 31 33.62 5.75 -16.97
C SER A 31 33.23 5.70 -15.51
N SER A 32 31.94 5.53 -15.19
CA SER A 32 31.49 4.89 -13.95
C SER A 32 30.07 4.37 -14.13
N THR A 33 29.97 3.07 -14.05
CA THR A 33 28.71 2.31 -13.98
C THR A 33 27.98 2.70 -12.71
N GLN A 34 26.89 3.47 -12.83
CA GLN A 34 26.06 3.81 -11.69
C GLN A 34 24.61 3.43 -11.99
N GLY A 35 24.13 2.44 -11.20
CA GLY A 35 22.74 2.04 -11.19
C GLY A 35 21.84 3.27 -10.97
N GLY A 36 20.85 3.42 -11.83
CA GLY A 36 19.97 4.57 -11.84
C GLY A 36 19.12 4.65 -10.59
N THR A 37 19.58 5.38 -9.59
CA THR A 37 18.72 5.92 -8.55
C THR A 37 17.95 7.07 -9.18
N SER A 38 16.65 6.93 -9.32
CA SER A 38 15.76 8.00 -9.76
C SER A 38 15.82 9.12 -8.70
N SER A 39 16.69 10.08 -8.88
CA SER A 39 16.80 11.21 -7.98
C SER A 39 15.53 12.06 -8.07
N ASN A 40 14.83 12.18 -6.95
CA ASN A 40 13.70 13.07 -6.75
C ASN A 40 14.13 14.52 -7.08
N LYS A 41 13.61 15.07 -8.18
CA LYS A 41 13.99 16.41 -8.67
C LYS A 41 13.53 17.56 -7.77
N SER A 42 12.62 17.32 -6.81
CA SER A 42 12.07 18.35 -5.92
C SER A 42 12.86 18.52 -4.61
N GLY A 43 13.69 17.55 -4.25
CA GLY A 43 14.36 17.53 -2.93
C GLY A 43 13.43 17.19 -1.76
N LYS A 44 12.12 17.06 -1.98
CA LYS A 44 11.14 16.70 -0.97
C LYS A 44 11.08 15.19 -0.76
N ILE A 45 10.76 14.79 0.47
CA ILE A 45 10.44 13.40 0.79
C ILE A 45 9.14 13.02 0.07
N LYS A 46 9.12 11.86 -0.60
CA LYS A 46 7.96 11.33 -1.27
C LYS A 46 7.37 10.18 -0.48
N ILE A 47 6.10 10.30 -0.11
CA ILE A 47 5.33 9.29 0.62
C ILE A 47 4.29 8.68 -0.32
N GLY A 48 4.28 7.35 -0.40
CA GLY A 48 3.23 6.59 -1.08
C GLY A 48 2.10 6.27 -0.12
N VAL A 49 0.86 6.31 -0.61
CA VAL A 49 -0.32 5.88 0.14
C VAL A 49 -1.07 4.85 -0.69
N SER A 50 -1.12 3.62 -0.17
CA SER A 50 -1.91 2.52 -0.73
C SER A 50 -3.20 2.39 0.07
N ILE A 51 -4.32 2.78 -0.51
CA ILE A 51 -5.63 2.88 0.13
C ILE A 51 -6.69 2.14 -0.68
N TRP A 52 -7.71 1.59 -0.03
CA TRP A 52 -8.79 0.87 -0.70
C TRP A 52 -9.51 1.73 -1.75
N SER A 53 -9.77 2.99 -1.45
CA SER A 53 -10.35 3.99 -2.34
C SER A 53 -10.04 5.38 -1.82
N SER A 54 -9.62 6.29 -2.68
CA SER A 54 -9.43 7.71 -2.32
C SER A 54 -10.68 8.55 -2.58
N THR A 55 -11.76 7.95 -3.10
CA THR A 55 -12.97 8.65 -3.57
C THR A 55 -14.24 8.30 -2.82
N ASP A 56 -14.30 7.20 -2.08
CA ASP A 56 -15.43 6.92 -1.19
C ASP A 56 -15.45 7.89 0.02
N VAL A 57 -16.50 7.81 0.83
CA VAL A 57 -16.71 8.75 1.94
C VAL A 57 -15.54 8.73 2.93
N LEU A 58 -15.16 7.55 3.41
CA LEU A 58 -14.10 7.42 4.41
C LEU A 58 -12.72 7.68 3.78
N GLY A 59 -12.43 7.09 2.64
CA GLY A 59 -11.14 7.26 1.97
C GLY A 59 -10.89 8.70 1.53
N SER A 60 -11.93 9.43 1.09
CA SER A 60 -11.79 10.86 0.77
C SER A 60 -11.52 11.73 2.00
N GLN A 61 -12.05 11.35 3.18
CA GLN A 61 -11.71 12.01 4.44
C GLN A 61 -10.27 11.72 4.86
N CYS A 62 -9.85 10.46 4.78
CA CYS A 62 -8.45 10.06 5.03
C CYS A 62 -7.49 10.82 4.11
N LYS A 63 -7.83 10.89 2.82
CA LYS A 63 -7.03 11.64 1.85
C LYS A 63 -6.88 13.11 2.24
N LYS A 64 -7.96 13.77 2.64
CA LYS A 64 -7.90 15.18 3.09
C LYS A 64 -6.97 15.36 4.30
N ILE A 65 -7.04 14.46 5.29
CA ILE A 65 -6.18 14.51 6.48
C ILE A 65 -4.72 14.32 6.07
N LEU A 66 -4.44 13.35 5.21
CA LEU A 66 -3.09 13.08 4.71
C LEU A 66 -2.55 14.24 3.86
N ASP A 67 -3.38 14.86 3.00
CA ASP A 67 -2.98 16.01 2.20
C ASP A 67 -2.64 17.24 3.08
N GLU A 68 -3.40 17.48 4.16
CA GLU A 68 -3.09 18.56 5.11
C GLU A 68 -1.81 18.26 5.92
N ALA A 69 -1.63 17.01 6.36
CA ALA A 69 -0.39 16.60 7.02
C ALA A 69 0.82 16.75 6.08
N ALA A 70 0.67 16.37 4.82
CA ALA A 70 1.72 16.50 3.80
C ALA A 70 2.15 17.95 3.59
N LYS A 71 1.19 18.88 3.55
CA LYS A 71 1.48 20.32 3.48
C LYS A 71 2.24 20.81 4.71
N ALA A 72 1.81 20.38 5.91
CA ALA A 72 2.45 20.79 7.17
C ALA A 72 3.88 20.27 7.31
N LEU A 73 4.16 19.07 6.74
CA LEU A 73 5.45 18.41 6.80
C LEU A 73 6.35 18.69 5.59
N ASP A 74 5.86 19.43 4.60
CA ASP A 74 6.54 19.73 3.33
C ASP A 74 6.99 18.44 2.58
N VAL A 75 6.09 17.45 2.47
CA VAL A 75 6.31 16.19 1.76
C VAL A 75 5.38 16.06 0.56
N ASP A 76 5.81 15.30 -0.46
CA ASP A 76 4.98 14.95 -1.61
C ASP A 76 4.25 13.64 -1.33
N VAL A 77 2.94 13.57 -1.62
CA VAL A 77 2.15 12.35 -1.45
C VAL A 77 1.66 11.82 -2.80
N GLN A 78 1.84 10.52 -3.01
CA GLN A 78 1.32 9.78 -4.15
C GLN A 78 0.34 8.70 -3.70
N TYR A 79 -0.88 8.71 -4.23
CA TYR A 79 -1.92 7.73 -3.90
C TYR A 79 -1.99 6.63 -4.95
N VAL A 80 -2.29 5.41 -4.50
CA VAL A 80 -2.69 4.28 -5.35
C VAL A 80 -3.93 3.65 -4.74
N ASP A 81 -5.02 3.63 -5.52
CA ASP A 81 -6.28 3.01 -5.13
C ASP A 81 -6.27 1.52 -5.43
N GLN A 82 -6.50 0.71 -4.41
CA GLN A 82 -6.52 -0.76 -4.49
C GLN A 82 -7.85 -1.28 -5.07
N GLY A 83 -8.92 -0.50 -4.95
CA GLY A 83 -10.27 -0.88 -5.41
C GLY A 83 -10.83 -2.11 -4.70
N HIS A 84 -10.49 -2.33 -3.43
CA HIS A 84 -10.87 -3.51 -2.64
C HIS A 84 -10.43 -4.86 -3.25
N VAL A 85 -9.29 -4.89 -3.93
CA VAL A 85 -8.75 -6.09 -4.59
C VAL A 85 -7.41 -6.44 -3.99
N SER A 86 -7.30 -7.63 -3.39
CA SER A 86 -6.10 -8.07 -2.64
C SER A 86 -4.82 -8.07 -3.49
N GLU A 87 -4.89 -8.53 -4.74
CA GLU A 87 -3.74 -8.54 -5.65
C GLU A 87 -3.23 -7.12 -5.94
N LYS A 88 -4.13 -6.12 -5.93
CA LYS A 88 -3.75 -4.72 -6.11
C LYS A 88 -3.08 -4.12 -4.88
N VAL A 89 -3.32 -4.67 -3.69
CA VAL A 89 -2.62 -4.25 -2.47
C VAL A 89 -1.13 -4.47 -2.61
N THR A 90 -0.71 -5.69 -2.96
CA THR A 90 0.71 -6.03 -3.20
C THR A 90 1.30 -5.20 -4.35
N ALA A 91 0.61 -5.15 -5.50
CA ALA A 91 1.07 -4.40 -6.67
C ALA A 91 1.23 -2.90 -6.39
N SER A 92 0.39 -2.31 -5.54
CA SER A 92 0.48 -0.90 -5.16
C SER A 92 1.75 -0.56 -4.40
N VAL A 93 2.20 -1.45 -3.51
CA VAL A 93 3.46 -1.27 -2.76
C VAL A 93 4.66 -1.31 -3.71
N GLU A 94 4.69 -2.28 -4.62
CA GLU A 94 5.73 -2.38 -5.65
C GLU A 94 5.75 -1.13 -6.55
N GLN A 95 4.57 -0.66 -6.99
CA GLN A 95 4.43 0.54 -7.81
C GLN A 95 4.94 1.79 -7.08
N LEU A 96 4.59 1.97 -5.81
CA LEU A 96 5.01 3.12 -5.01
C LEU A 96 6.51 3.09 -4.71
N ALA A 97 7.07 1.92 -4.42
CA ALA A 97 8.52 1.75 -4.25
C ALA A 97 9.27 2.08 -5.55
N ALA A 98 8.81 1.55 -6.70
CA ALA A 98 9.37 1.86 -8.02
C ALA A 98 9.23 3.33 -8.43
N ALA A 99 8.17 4.01 -7.95
CA ALA A 99 7.98 5.46 -8.15
C ALA A 99 8.92 6.33 -7.30
N GLY A 100 9.79 5.71 -6.49
CA GLY A 100 10.78 6.41 -5.66
C GLY A 100 10.20 6.99 -4.37
N CYS A 101 9.11 6.45 -3.85
CA CYS A 101 8.63 6.77 -2.51
C CYS A 101 9.64 6.29 -1.47
N GLN A 102 9.92 7.13 -0.48
CA GLN A 102 10.86 6.83 0.62
C GLN A 102 10.14 6.22 1.82
N GLY A 103 8.82 6.41 1.89
CA GLY A 103 7.93 5.76 2.84
C GLY A 103 6.61 5.41 2.17
N ILE A 104 5.98 4.34 2.64
CA ILE A 104 4.66 3.88 2.17
C ILE A 104 3.75 3.69 3.38
N ILE A 105 2.55 4.24 3.29
CA ILE A 105 1.45 4.03 4.23
C ILE A 105 0.45 3.11 3.54
N ILE A 106 0.14 1.97 4.16
CA ILE A 106 -0.73 0.95 3.56
C ILE A 106 -1.93 0.64 4.46
N CYS A 107 -3.12 0.52 3.85
CA CYS A 107 -4.25 -0.17 4.43
C CYS A 107 -4.42 -1.52 3.73
N ASN A 108 -3.93 -2.59 4.34
CA ASN A 108 -4.06 -3.94 3.81
C ASN A 108 -5.45 -4.52 4.09
N SER A 109 -5.88 -5.50 3.30
CA SER A 109 -7.14 -6.22 3.52
C SER A 109 -6.94 -7.47 4.38
N SER A 110 -5.76 -8.09 4.30
CA SER A 110 -5.38 -9.27 5.08
C SER A 110 -3.91 -9.23 5.50
N ASP A 111 -3.57 -9.97 6.55
CA ASP A 111 -2.17 -10.04 7.02
C ASP A 111 -1.24 -10.68 5.98
N THR A 112 -1.74 -11.59 5.15
CA THR A 112 -0.93 -12.26 4.13
C THR A 112 -0.32 -11.29 3.11
N GLU A 113 -0.99 -10.17 2.81
CA GLU A 113 -0.50 -9.13 1.92
C GLU A 113 0.74 -8.44 2.50
N MET A 114 0.85 -8.39 3.83
CA MET A 114 1.97 -7.77 4.52
C MET A 114 3.29 -8.53 4.31
N THR A 115 3.25 -9.85 4.03
CA THR A 115 4.44 -10.63 3.69
C THR A 115 5.17 -10.01 2.50
N SER A 116 4.45 -9.75 1.41
CA SER A 116 5.02 -9.14 0.20
C SER A 116 5.35 -7.66 0.42
N ALA A 117 4.51 -6.92 1.14
CA ALA A 117 4.74 -5.51 1.42
C ALA A 117 6.03 -5.29 2.23
N ILE A 118 6.24 -6.04 3.31
CA ILE A 118 7.44 -5.98 4.15
C ILE A 118 8.67 -6.34 3.31
N LYS A 119 8.59 -7.45 2.54
CA LYS A 119 9.69 -7.87 1.67
C LYS A 119 10.05 -6.79 0.65
N THR A 120 9.07 -6.26 -0.08
CA THR A 120 9.28 -5.21 -1.09
C THR A 120 9.92 -3.97 -0.47
N CYS A 121 9.46 -3.55 0.71
CA CYS A 121 9.99 -2.39 1.40
C CYS A 121 11.41 -2.62 1.91
N ASN A 122 11.73 -3.80 2.45
CA ASN A 122 13.09 -4.17 2.86
C ASN A 122 14.05 -4.16 1.66
N ASP A 123 13.66 -4.81 0.54
CA ASP A 123 14.50 -4.92 -0.65
C ASP A 123 14.81 -3.54 -1.26
N ASN A 124 13.85 -2.61 -1.19
CA ASN A 124 13.98 -1.26 -1.74
C ASN A 124 14.40 -0.19 -0.72
N LYS A 125 14.57 -0.55 0.56
CA LYS A 125 14.91 0.38 1.66
C LYS A 125 13.88 1.51 1.81
N VAL A 126 12.61 1.15 1.75
CA VAL A 126 11.46 2.04 1.87
C VAL A 126 10.78 1.80 3.22
N TYR A 127 10.52 2.84 3.98
CA TYR A 127 9.77 2.71 5.24
C TYR A 127 8.32 2.33 5.00
N LEU A 128 7.78 1.44 5.82
CA LEU A 128 6.42 0.93 5.73
C LEU A 128 5.65 1.15 7.02
N ALA A 129 4.48 1.77 6.94
CA ALA A 129 3.55 1.92 8.04
C ALA A 129 2.17 1.39 7.64
N GLN A 130 1.43 0.83 8.60
CA GLN A 130 0.02 0.47 8.41
C GLN A 130 -0.91 1.51 9.01
N PHE A 131 -2.11 1.65 8.47
CA PHE A 131 -3.21 2.39 9.09
C PHE A 131 -4.52 1.60 8.99
N PHE A 132 -5.39 1.78 9.97
CA PHE A 132 -6.63 1.03 10.21
C PHE A 132 -6.46 -0.47 10.49
N ARG A 133 -5.31 -1.03 10.21
CA ARG A 133 -5.03 -2.45 10.36
C ARG A 133 -3.76 -2.65 11.17
N VAL A 134 -3.67 -3.80 11.81
CA VAL A 134 -2.48 -4.28 12.51
C VAL A 134 -2.30 -5.75 12.20
N ILE A 135 -1.06 -6.21 12.10
CA ILE A 135 -0.76 -7.63 11.91
C ILE A 135 -1.11 -8.37 13.21
N SER A 136 -1.96 -9.38 13.11
CA SER A 136 -2.35 -10.19 14.26
C SER A 136 -1.18 -11.05 14.74
N GLN A 137 -0.73 -10.82 15.97
CA GLN A 137 0.30 -11.66 16.58
C GLN A 137 -0.18 -13.10 16.79
N GLU A 138 -1.47 -13.29 17.09
CA GLU A 138 -2.06 -14.60 17.36
C GLU A 138 -2.28 -15.41 16.07
N ASN A 139 -2.85 -14.76 15.04
CA ASN A 139 -3.29 -15.45 13.83
C ASN A 139 -2.24 -15.42 12.71
N SER A 140 -1.23 -14.56 12.81
CA SER A 140 -0.20 -14.32 11.77
C SER A 140 1.19 -14.14 12.39
N ALA A 141 1.55 -15.03 13.32
CA ALA A 141 2.76 -14.93 14.14
C ALA A 141 4.05 -14.75 13.31
N ASP A 142 4.18 -15.47 12.21
CA ASP A 142 5.36 -15.41 11.33
C ASP A 142 5.47 -14.04 10.65
N ILE A 143 4.34 -13.48 10.19
CA ILE A 143 4.29 -12.16 9.54
C ILE A 143 4.54 -11.07 10.56
N TYR A 144 3.96 -11.21 11.76
CA TYR A 144 4.21 -10.29 12.88
C TYR A 144 5.70 -10.27 13.24
N GLN A 145 6.34 -11.45 13.33
CA GLN A 145 7.78 -11.52 13.61
C GLN A 145 8.60 -10.90 12.47
N ALA A 146 8.27 -11.18 11.21
CA ALA A 146 8.94 -10.57 10.08
C ALA A 146 8.83 -9.03 10.08
N ALA A 147 7.69 -8.49 10.49
CA ALA A 147 7.50 -7.05 10.67
C ALA A 147 8.40 -6.51 11.78
N LYS A 148 8.49 -7.20 12.91
CA LYS A 148 9.37 -6.80 14.03
C LYS A 148 10.86 -6.84 13.69
N ASP A 149 11.26 -7.78 12.86
CA ASP A 149 12.66 -7.97 12.44
C ASP A 149 13.06 -7.04 11.29
N SER A 150 12.10 -6.30 10.73
CA SER A 150 12.33 -5.38 9.62
C SER A 150 12.84 -4.03 10.11
N ASP A 151 13.96 -3.57 9.58
CA ASP A 151 14.47 -2.21 9.81
C ASP A 151 13.60 -1.12 9.16
N TYR A 152 12.68 -1.52 8.28
CA TYR A 152 11.85 -0.62 7.49
C TYR A 152 10.38 -0.63 7.88
N TYR A 153 9.90 -1.58 8.67
CA TYR A 153 8.54 -1.53 9.20
C TYR A 153 8.50 -0.68 10.48
N ILE A 154 7.78 0.44 10.43
CA ILE A 154 7.77 1.42 11.52
C ILE A 154 6.54 1.31 12.42
N GLY A 155 5.61 0.41 12.12
CA GLY A 155 4.46 0.13 12.97
C GLY A 155 3.11 0.39 12.31
N ALA A 156 2.08 0.39 13.14
CA ALA A 156 0.69 0.57 12.73
C ALA A 156 -0.03 1.60 13.61
N VAL A 157 -0.96 2.34 13.00
CA VAL A 157 -1.99 3.12 13.70
C VAL A 157 -3.32 2.45 13.38
N HIS A 158 -3.95 1.90 14.39
CA HIS A 158 -5.20 1.15 14.24
C HIS A 158 -6.18 1.46 15.36
N GLU A 159 -7.42 1.09 15.17
CA GLU A 159 -8.47 1.20 16.15
C GLU A 159 -8.53 -0.07 17.03
N ASP A 160 -9.00 0.07 18.25
CA ASP A 160 -9.36 -1.06 19.12
C ASP A 160 -10.78 -1.51 18.72
N GLU A 161 -10.87 -2.41 17.75
CA GLU A 161 -12.15 -2.84 17.20
C GLU A 161 -13.04 -3.58 18.19
N PRO A 162 -12.53 -4.43 19.10
CA PRO A 162 -13.33 -4.97 20.20
C PRO A 162 -13.92 -3.89 21.09
N ALA A 163 -13.12 -2.94 21.56
CA ALA A 163 -13.59 -1.83 22.38
C ALA A 163 -14.64 -0.98 21.66
N ASN A 164 -14.43 -0.69 20.38
CA ASN A 164 -15.41 0.03 19.55
C ASN A 164 -16.74 -0.73 19.43
N GLY A 165 -16.68 -2.05 19.27
CA GLY A 165 -17.86 -2.90 19.20
C GLY A 165 -18.64 -2.91 20.51
N GLU A 166 -17.95 -3.12 21.63
CA GLU A 166 -18.52 -3.11 22.98
C GLU A 166 -19.20 -1.79 23.30
N GLU A 167 -18.53 -0.67 23.07
CA GLU A 167 -19.05 0.67 23.34
C GLU A 167 -20.31 0.95 22.50
N LEU A 168 -20.33 0.57 21.22
CA LEU A 168 -21.47 0.76 20.35
C LEU A 168 -22.72 0.04 20.89
N VAL A 169 -22.60 -1.21 21.33
CA VAL A 169 -23.71 -1.96 21.92
C VAL A 169 -24.13 -1.36 23.26
N ASN A 170 -23.17 -0.99 24.11
CA ASN A 170 -23.44 -0.35 25.38
C ASN A 170 -24.22 0.96 25.25
N ILE A 171 -23.95 1.77 24.22
CA ILE A 171 -24.72 2.98 23.91
C ILE A 171 -26.19 2.64 23.64
N LEU A 172 -26.47 1.58 22.88
CA LEU A 172 -27.83 1.14 22.58
C LEU A 172 -28.52 0.56 23.83
N LEU A 173 -27.85 -0.29 24.58
CA LEU A 173 -28.36 -0.85 25.82
C LEU A 173 -28.71 0.23 26.85
N ASN A 174 -27.88 1.26 26.99
CA ASN A 174 -28.11 2.39 27.88
C ASN A 174 -29.31 3.25 27.47
N LYS A 175 -29.68 3.24 26.17
CA LYS A 175 -30.91 3.85 25.66
C LYS A 175 -32.15 3.00 25.91
N GLY A 176 -32.00 1.79 26.40
CA GLY A 176 -33.10 0.86 26.67
C GLY A 176 -33.36 -0.16 25.56
N ASP A 177 -32.58 -0.15 24.50
CA ASP A 177 -32.72 -1.14 23.41
C ASP A 177 -32.34 -2.55 23.91
N ARG A 178 -33.10 -3.56 23.47
CA ARG A 178 -32.86 -4.95 23.83
C ARG A 178 -32.86 -5.90 22.64
N ASN A 179 -33.30 -5.44 21.50
CA ASN A 179 -33.28 -6.19 20.25
C ASN A 179 -32.41 -5.40 19.26
N ILE A 180 -31.14 -5.79 19.14
CA ILE A 180 -30.14 -5.08 18.37
C ILE A 180 -29.83 -5.89 17.12
N GLY A 181 -30.07 -5.29 15.95
CA GLY A 181 -29.65 -5.84 14.68
C GLY A 181 -28.22 -5.43 14.35
N LEU A 182 -27.41 -6.38 13.92
CA LEU A 182 -26.00 -6.15 13.54
C LEU A 182 -25.86 -6.25 12.04
N ILE A 183 -25.23 -5.24 11.44
CA ILE A 183 -24.83 -5.23 10.03
C ILE A 183 -23.32 -5.17 10.01
N GLY A 184 -22.69 -6.20 9.46
CA GLY A 184 -21.25 -6.28 9.28
C GLY A 184 -20.83 -6.15 7.83
N TRP A 185 -19.56 -6.15 7.61
CA TRP A 185 -18.92 -6.27 6.32
C TRP A 185 -18.78 -7.75 5.94
N GLU A 186 -17.83 -8.07 5.09
CA GLU A 186 -17.54 -9.43 4.65
C GLU A 186 -17.08 -10.31 5.82
N GLN A 187 -17.65 -11.50 5.91
CA GLN A 187 -17.30 -12.44 6.98
C GLN A 187 -15.83 -12.85 6.86
N GLY A 188 -15.07 -12.68 7.97
CA GLY A 188 -13.64 -12.95 8.00
C GLY A 188 -12.76 -11.69 7.91
N ASP A 189 -13.33 -10.53 7.60
CA ASP A 189 -12.61 -9.26 7.72
C ASP A 189 -12.20 -8.99 9.17
N ALA A 190 -10.94 -8.60 9.39
CA ALA A 190 -10.39 -8.41 10.74
C ALA A 190 -11.14 -7.35 11.56
N THR A 191 -11.59 -6.26 10.95
CA THR A 191 -12.41 -5.22 11.61
C THR A 191 -13.76 -5.79 12.04
N TRP A 192 -14.40 -6.55 11.13
CA TRP A 192 -15.68 -7.18 11.44
C TRP A 192 -15.55 -8.19 12.59
N LEU A 193 -14.54 -9.04 12.55
CA LEU A 193 -14.29 -10.02 13.62
C LEU A 193 -13.98 -9.33 14.96
N GLY A 194 -13.16 -8.30 14.99
CA GLY A 194 -12.86 -7.54 16.19
C GLY A 194 -14.12 -6.90 16.80
N ARG A 195 -14.92 -6.20 15.99
CA ARG A 195 -16.20 -5.61 16.48
C ARG A 195 -17.17 -6.67 16.92
N TRP A 196 -17.23 -7.82 16.25
CA TRP A 196 -18.06 -8.95 16.65
C TRP A 196 -17.70 -9.50 18.04
N GLU A 197 -16.40 -9.59 18.37
CA GLU A 197 -15.97 -9.91 19.73
C GLU A 197 -16.46 -8.84 20.72
N GLY A 198 -16.32 -7.58 20.40
CA GLY A 198 -16.82 -6.47 21.23
C GLY A 198 -18.33 -6.55 21.45
N TYR A 199 -19.12 -6.91 20.46
CA TYR A 199 -20.59 -7.07 20.60
C TYR A 199 -20.96 -8.16 21.62
N LYS A 200 -20.10 -9.17 21.80
CA LYS A 200 -20.33 -10.24 22.77
C LYS A 200 -19.92 -9.86 24.20
N LEU A 201 -19.06 -8.85 24.35
CA LEU A 201 -18.60 -8.36 25.65
C LEU A 201 -19.60 -7.46 26.34
N ALA A 202 -20.43 -6.75 25.58
CA ALA A 202 -21.49 -5.87 26.07
C ALA A 202 -22.72 -6.67 26.52
#